data_2e439aa2ee2edd02ac92c71ae50b1180
#
_entry.id   2e439aa2ee2edd02ac92c71ae50b1180
#
_cell.length_a   1.000
_cell.length_b   1.000
_cell.length_c   1.000
_cell.angle_alpha   90.00
_cell.angle_beta   90.00
_cell.angle_gamma   90.00
#
_symmetry.space_group_name_H-M   'P 1'
#
loop_
_entity.id
_entity.type
_entity.pdbx_description
1 polymer ?
#
loop_
_entity_poly.entity_id
_entity_poly.type
_entity_poly.pdbx_seq_one_letter_code
_entity_poly.pdbx_strand_id
1 'polypeptide(L)'
;EIINSLQQGIGSTLGSLILILALGVILGNLLSNSGAAQRISSVMTKLFGAKHIKWAMAITGFAVGISMFYNAGFIILIPMVFAVSTNTKQPLIYLGIAMASALSITHGFLPPHPGPTAIAVIFKANIGKTLLYGLIVAIPALLIAGILFPEFIKKIRANPPKGLFESKTFQESELPSFTISIISALIPILLM
;
A
#
# COMPACT_ATOMS: atom_id res chain seq x y z
N GLU A 1 13.84 16.62 35.30
CA GLU A 1 14.47 15.40 34.78
C GLU A 1 13.53 14.63 33.83
N ILE A 2 12.30 14.26 34.24
CA ILE A 2 11.34 13.47 33.41
C ILE A 2 11.04 14.18 32.10
N ILE A 3 10.73 15.49 32.13
CA ILE A 3 10.39 16.25 30.91
C ILE A 3 11.59 16.30 29.94
N ASN A 4 12.80 16.48 30.44
CA ASN A 4 14.01 16.48 29.62
C ASN A 4 14.27 15.11 29.00
N SER A 5 14.08 14.04 29.76
CA SER A 5 14.21 12.66 29.25
C SER A 5 13.16 12.35 28.16
N LEU A 6 11.93 12.82 28.34
CA LEU A 6 10.87 12.70 27.33
C LEU A 6 11.22 13.50 26.07
N GLN A 7 11.66 14.75 26.21
CA GLN A 7 12.04 15.57 25.05
C GLN A 7 13.23 14.97 24.28
N GLN A 8 14.25 14.48 25.00
CA GLN A 8 15.38 13.81 24.37
C GLN A 8 14.98 12.50 23.67
N GLY A 9 14.12 11.68 24.31
CA GLY A 9 13.61 10.46 23.71
C GLY A 9 12.80 10.72 22.45
N ILE A 10 11.88 11.66 22.49
CA ILE A 10 11.07 12.08 21.33
C ILE A 10 11.98 12.65 20.23
N GLY A 11 12.88 13.58 20.59
CA GLY A 11 13.77 14.24 19.65
C GLY A 11 14.72 13.27 18.94
N SER A 12 15.32 12.32 19.66
CA SER A 12 16.20 11.32 19.06
C SER A 12 15.45 10.34 18.13
N THR A 13 14.28 9.89 18.54
CA THR A 13 13.44 8.99 17.74
C THR A 13 12.90 9.68 16.49
N LEU A 14 12.31 10.84 16.64
CA LEU A 14 11.79 11.60 15.50
C LEU A 14 12.93 12.07 14.58
N GLY A 15 14.05 12.51 15.13
CA GLY A 15 15.21 12.94 14.34
C GLY A 15 15.75 11.86 13.43
N SER A 16 15.77 10.61 13.89
CA SER A 16 16.22 9.46 13.08
C SER A 16 15.23 9.04 11.98
N LEU A 17 13.95 9.39 12.13
CA LEU A 17 12.89 8.94 11.24
C LEU A 17 12.34 10.05 10.32
N ILE A 18 12.51 11.32 10.68
CA ILE A 18 11.81 12.43 10.02
C ILE A 18 12.06 12.53 8.52
N LEU A 19 13.29 12.27 8.07
CA LEU A 19 13.62 12.31 6.65
C LEU A 19 12.92 11.19 5.88
N ILE A 20 12.92 9.97 6.42
CA ILE A 20 12.25 8.81 5.80
C ILE A 20 10.75 9.06 5.71
N LEU A 21 10.16 9.57 6.81
CA LEU A 21 8.73 9.90 6.85
C LEU A 21 8.37 11.01 5.85
N ALA A 22 9.14 12.11 5.82
CA ALA A 22 8.89 13.23 4.92
C ALA A 22 9.02 12.82 3.45
N LEU A 23 10.11 12.12 3.10
CA LEU A 23 10.35 11.65 1.73
C LEU A 23 9.31 10.62 1.31
N GLY A 24 8.89 9.71 2.21
CA GLY A 24 7.83 8.75 1.96
C GLY A 24 6.47 9.41 1.68
N VAL A 25 6.10 10.45 2.45
CA VAL A 25 4.87 11.23 2.18
C VAL A 25 4.95 11.97 0.85
N ILE A 26 6.09 12.59 0.54
CA ILE A 26 6.28 13.30 -0.72
C ILE A 26 6.16 12.34 -1.90
N LEU A 27 6.85 11.19 -1.86
CA LEU A 27 6.78 10.19 -2.91
C LEU A 27 5.36 9.63 -3.08
N GLY A 28 4.67 9.32 -1.97
CA GLY A 28 3.29 8.87 -2.00
C GLY A 28 2.36 9.88 -2.69
N ASN A 29 2.50 11.17 -2.37
CA ASN A 29 1.74 12.24 -3.02
C ASN A 29 2.08 12.39 -4.51
N LEU A 30 3.36 12.24 -4.90
CA LEU A 30 3.77 12.27 -6.30
C LEU A 30 3.16 11.11 -7.09
N LEU A 31 3.20 9.88 -6.56
CA LEU A 31 2.58 8.70 -7.17
C LEU A 31 1.06 8.85 -7.33
N SER A 32 0.41 9.44 -6.33
CA SER A 32 -1.02 9.75 -6.41
C SER A 32 -1.33 10.76 -7.49
N ASN A 33 -0.66 11.92 -7.42
CA ASN A 33 -0.94 13.06 -8.28
C ASN A 33 -0.49 12.86 -9.75
N SER A 34 0.42 11.92 -10.00
CA SER A 34 0.83 11.53 -11.36
C SER A 34 -0.07 10.50 -12.02
N GLY A 35 -1.04 9.92 -11.28
CA GLY A 35 -1.86 8.81 -11.78
C GLY A 35 -1.15 7.46 -11.81
N ALA A 36 0.09 7.35 -11.32
CA ALA A 36 0.86 6.10 -11.35
C ALA A 36 0.15 4.96 -10.58
N ALA A 37 -0.44 5.26 -9.41
CA ALA A 37 -1.22 4.28 -8.64
C ALA A 37 -2.45 3.79 -9.44
N GLN A 38 -3.15 4.69 -10.14
CA GLN A 38 -4.26 4.34 -11.01
C GLN A 38 -3.81 3.49 -12.20
N ARG A 39 -2.67 3.79 -12.82
CA ARG A 39 -2.08 2.99 -13.91
C ARG A 39 -1.76 1.56 -13.46
N ILE A 40 -1.03 1.41 -12.36
CA ILE A 40 -0.69 0.09 -11.79
C ILE A 40 -1.94 -0.75 -11.66
N SER A 41 -2.95 -0.19 -11.09
CA SER A 41 -4.17 -0.89 -10.82
C SER A 41 -5.00 -1.20 -12.06
N SER A 42 -5.16 -0.27 -13.00
CA SER A 42 -5.90 -0.55 -14.24
C SER A 42 -5.25 -1.69 -15.03
N VAL A 43 -3.91 -1.71 -15.08
CA VAL A 43 -3.15 -2.78 -15.75
C VAL A 43 -3.32 -4.11 -15.00
N MET A 44 -3.20 -4.12 -13.68
CA MET A 44 -3.41 -5.34 -12.89
C MET A 44 -4.82 -5.90 -13.09
N THR A 45 -5.84 -5.04 -13.08
CA THR A 45 -7.22 -5.47 -13.31
C THR A 45 -7.42 -6.07 -14.71
N LYS A 46 -6.80 -5.48 -15.74
CA LYS A 46 -6.85 -6.00 -17.11
C LYS A 46 -6.12 -7.36 -17.23
N LEU A 47 -4.95 -7.50 -16.61
CA LEU A 47 -4.12 -8.71 -16.68
C LEU A 47 -4.79 -9.91 -16.00
N PHE A 48 -5.35 -9.72 -14.82
CA PHE A 48 -5.93 -10.81 -14.03
C PHE A 48 -7.37 -11.14 -14.41
N GLY A 49 -8.07 -10.19 -15.04
CA GLY A 49 -9.48 -10.34 -15.41
C GLY A 49 -10.41 -10.62 -14.22
N ALA A 50 -11.71 -10.80 -14.49
CA ALA A 50 -12.72 -10.93 -13.45
C ALA A 50 -12.55 -12.19 -12.56
N LYS A 51 -11.97 -13.27 -13.10
CA LYS A 51 -11.79 -14.54 -12.36
C LYS A 51 -10.75 -14.45 -11.25
N HIS A 52 -9.68 -13.69 -11.48
CA HIS A 52 -8.56 -13.58 -10.53
C HIS A 52 -8.42 -12.16 -9.97
N ILE A 53 -9.50 -11.39 -10.00
CA ILE A 53 -9.50 -9.97 -9.67
C ILE A 53 -9.02 -9.66 -8.23
N LYS A 54 -9.23 -10.55 -7.26
CA LYS A 54 -8.68 -10.38 -5.90
C LYS A 54 -7.15 -10.36 -5.89
N TRP A 55 -6.52 -11.18 -6.75
CA TRP A 55 -5.05 -11.16 -6.91
C TRP A 55 -4.59 -9.81 -7.47
N ALA A 56 -5.33 -9.27 -8.45
CA ALA A 56 -5.06 -7.93 -8.95
C ALA A 56 -5.12 -6.90 -7.83
N MET A 57 -6.14 -6.95 -6.97
CA MET A 57 -6.28 -6.04 -5.83
C MET A 57 -5.16 -6.20 -4.81
N ALA A 58 -4.81 -7.44 -4.46
CA ALA A 58 -3.73 -7.73 -3.52
C ALA A 58 -2.36 -7.27 -4.06
N ILE A 59 -2.04 -7.59 -5.31
CA ILE A 59 -0.77 -7.20 -5.94
C ILE A 59 -0.69 -5.69 -6.12
N THR A 60 -1.78 -5.03 -6.51
CA THR A 60 -1.83 -3.57 -6.60
C THR A 60 -1.62 -2.93 -5.22
N GLY A 61 -2.35 -3.40 -4.20
CA GLY A 61 -2.18 -2.93 -2.83
C GLY A 61 -0.75 -3.12 -2.33
N PHE A 62 -0.12 -4.25 -2.67
CA PHE A 62 1.27 -4.52 -2.32
C PHE A 62 2.25 -3.58 -3.04
N ALA A 63 2.13 -3.44 -4.36
CA ALA A 63 3.02 -2.59 -5.16
C ALA A 63 2.92 -1.10 -4.79
N VAL A 64 1.69 -0.61 -4.60
CA VAL A 64 1.44 0.78 -4.18
C VAL A 64 1.83 0.97 -2.71
N GLY A 65 1.53 -0.03 -1.87
CA GLY A 65 1.81 0.01 -0.44
C GLY A 65 3.30 0.05 -0.08
N ILE A 66 4.18 -0.42 -0.94
CA ILE A 66 5.64 -0.29 -0.75
C ILE A 66 6.07 1.19 -0.67
N SER A 67 5.42 2.05 -1.44
CA SER A 67 5.82 3.46 -1.59
C SER A 67 4.94 4.43 -0.82
N MET A 68 3.76 3.99 -0.43
CA MET A 68 2.75 4.85 0.18
C MET A 68 2.38 4.37 1.56
N PHE A 69 2.19 5.30 2.49
CA PHE A 69 1.60 4.95 3.79
C PHE A 69 0.20 4.37 3.60
N TYR A 70 -0.17 3.46 4.50
CA TYR A 70 -1.46 2.77 4.46
C TYR A 70 -2.63 3.71 4.18
N ASN A 71 -2.77 4.79 4.96
CA ASN A 71 -3.89 5.70 4.84
C ASN A 71 -3.97 6.36 3.44
N ALA A 72 -2.84 6.83 2.92
CA ALA A 72 -2.77 7.45 1.60
C ALA A 72 -3.07 6.43 0.50
N GLY A 73 -2.43 5.25 0.54
CA GLY A 73 -2.68 4.16 -0.40
C GLY A 73 -4.13 3.70 -0.38
N PHE A 74 -4.72 3.57 0.81
CA PHE A 74 -6.12 3.17 0.98
C PHE A 74 -7.08 4.18 0.35
N ILE A 75 -6.93 5.48 0.66
CA ILE A 75 -7.80 6.54 0.12
C ILE A 75 -7.73 6.58 -1.41
N ILE A 76 -6.55 6.38 -2.00
CA ILE A 76 -6.35 6.44 -3.45
C ILE A 76 -6.91 5.19 -4.14
N LEU A 77 -6.74 4.02 -3.54
CA LEU A 77 -7.15 2.76 -4.16
C LEU A 77 -8.62 2.40 -3.90
N ILE A 78 -9.27 2.95 -2.87
CA ILE A 78 -10.65 2.59 -2.52
C ILE A 78 -11.68 2.89 -3.63
N PRO A 79 -11.64 4.04 -4.33
CA PRO A 79 -12.57 4.30 -5.44
C PRO A 79 -12.45 3.27 -6.55
N MET A 80 -11.24 2.74 -6.75
CA MET A 80 -11.03 1.71 -7.73
C MET A 80 -11.55 0.34 -7.28
N VAL A 81 -11.43 0.00 -6.00
CA VAL A 81 -12.11 -1.18 -5.46
C VAL A 81 -13.61 -1.09 -5.73
N PHE A 82 -14.21 0.10 -5.58
CA PHE A 82 -15.62 0.34 -5.91
C PHE A 82 -15.90 0.12 -7.40
N ALA A 83 -15.12 0.72 -8.27
CA ALA A 83 -15.27 0.58 -9.73
C ALA A 83 -15.12 -0.89 -10.16
N VAL A 84 -14.09 -1.59 -9.65
CA VAL A 84 -13.86 -3.00 -9.94
C VAL A 84 -14.97 -3.89 -9.39
N SER A 85 -15.44 -3.63 -8.16
CA SER A 85 -16.57 -4.36 -7.57
C SER A 85 -17.84 -4.24 -8.43
N THR A 86 -18.15 -3.02 -8.87
CA THR A 86 -19.32 -2.74 -9.73
C THR A 86 -19.18 -3.43 -11.08
N ASN A 87 -18.05 -3.30 -11.76
CA ASN A 87 -17.83 -3.83 -13.10
C ASN A 87 -17.75 -5.37 -13.12
N THR A 88 -17.16 -5.97 -12.09
CA THR A 88 -16.97 -7.44 -12.00
C THR A 88 -18.08 -8.15 -11.23
N LYS A 89 -18.99 -7.40 -10.61
CA LYS A 89 -20.05 -7.91 -9.71
C LYS A 89 -19.52 -8.74 -8.54
N GLN A 90 -18.25 -8.55 -8.18
CA GLN A 90 -17.65 -9.18 -7.01
C GLN A 90 -17.95 -8.38 -5.73
N PRO A 91 -18.10 -9.04 -4.57
CA PRO A 91 -18.38 -8.33 -3.32
C PRO A 91 -17.32 -7.29 -2.97
N LEU A 92 -17.76 -6.11 -2.59
CA LEU A 92 -16.87 -4.99 -2.25
C LEU A 92 -15.87 -5.36 -1.15
N ILE A 93 -16.37 -5.98 -0.07
CA ILE A 93 -15.54 -6.38 1.07
C ILE A 93 -14.49 -7.42 0.65
N TYR A 94 -14.85 -8.36 -0.22
CA TYR A 94 -13.95 -9.36 -0.78
C TYR A 94 -12.73 -8.75 -1.46
N LEU A 95 -12.95 -7.73 -2.29
CA LEU A 95 -11.89 -7.02 -3.01
C LEU A 95 -11.15 -6.04 -2.10
N GLY A 96 -11.90 -5.32 -1.26
CA GLY A 96 -11.35 -4.33 -0.34
C GLY A 96 -10.41 -4.94 0.70
N ILE A 97 -10.75 -6.11 1.26
CA ILE A 97 -9.88 -6.82 2.20
C ILE A 97 -8.60 -7.31 1.51
N ALA A 98 -8.68 -7.81 0.28
CA ALA A 98 -7.49 -8.23 -0.46
C ALA A 98 -6.49 -7.07 -0.63
N MET A 99 -6.97 -5.89 -1.02
CA MET A 99 -6.17 -4.68 -1.15
C MET A 99 -5.68 -4.15 0.21
N ALA A 100 -6.58 -4.02 1.19
CA ALA A 100 -6.25 -3.48 2.51
C ALA A 100 -5.24 -4.34 3.27
N SER A 101 -5.35 -5.67 3.18
CA SER A 101 -4.37 -6.60 3.74
C SER A 101 -2.99 -6.39 3.14
N ALA A 102 -2.90 -6.21 1.83
CA ALA A 102 -1.64 -5.95 1.15
C ALA A 102 -0.98 -4.65 1.62
N LEU A 103 -1.77 -3.56 1.71
CA LEU A 103 -1.31 -2.27 2.25
C LEU A 103 -0.87 -2.40 3.72
N SER A 104 -1.60 -3.15 4.55
CA SER A 104 -1.24 -3.37 5.95
C SER A 104 0.05 -4.15 6.10
N ILE A 105 0.25 -5.17 5.28
CA ILE A 105 1.43 -6.02 5.30
C ILE A 105 2.67 -5.22 4.90
N THR A 106 2.60 -4.44 3.82
CA THR A 106 3.72 -3.58 3.41
C THR A 106 4.04 -2.57 4.49
N HIS A 107 3.03 -1.90 5.05
CA HIS A 107 3.20 -0.90 6.08
C HIS A 107 3.75 -1.48 7.41
N GLY A 108 3.37 -2.70 7.76
CA GLY A 108 3.74 -3.34 9.02
C GLY A 108 5.09 -4.07 8.99
N PHE A 109 5.50 -4.58 7.83
CA PHE A 109 6.68 -5.46 7.73
C PHE A 109 7.85 -4.85 6.98
N LEU A 110 7.61 -3.89 6.09
CA LEU A 110 8.63 -3.46 5.14
C LEU A 110 9.17 -2.06 5.46
N PRO A 111 10.49 -1.90 5.70
CA PRO A 111 11.12 -0.61 5.53
C PRO A 111 10.88 -0.10 4.08
N PRO A 112 10.77 1.19 3.83
CA PRO A 112 11.02 2.33 4.71
C PRO A 112 9.84 2.78 5.57
N HIS A 113 8.80 1.97 5.74
CA HIS A 113 7.68 2.36 6.60
C HIS A 113 8.12 2.63 8.04
N PRO A 114 7.43 3.55 8.75
CA PRO A 114 7.89 4.06 10.04
C PRO A 114 8.05 2.95 11.10
N GLY A 115 7.07 2.07 11.21
CA GLY A 115 7.06 1.00 12.21
C GLY A 115 8.28 0.07 12.10
N PRO A 116 8.42 -0.67 10.98
CA PRO A 116 9.56 -1.58 10.80
C PRO A 116 10.90 -0.85 10.82
N THR A 117 10.97 0.38 10.30
CA THR A 117 12.20 1.17 10.31
C THR A 117 12.59 1.58 11.74
N ALA A 118 11.64 2.07 12.55
CA ALA A 118 11.89 2.42 13.94
C ALA A 118 12.37 1.22 14.77
N ILE A 119 11.73 0.06 14.61
CA ILE A 119 12.13 -1.17 15.28
C ILE A 119 13.53 -1.58 14.85
N ALA A 120 13.83 -1.55 13.55
CA ALA A 120 15.17 -1.88 13.05
C ALA A 120 16.24 -0.96 13.62
N VAL A 121 15.98 0.35 13.76
CA VAL A 121 16.89 1.33 14.37
C VAL A 121 17.11 1.03 15.86
N ILE A 122 16.04 0.78 16.63
CA ILE A 122 16.09 0.48 18.06
C ILE A 122 16.96 -0.77 18.32
N PHE A 123 16.78 -1.82 17.53
CA PHE A 123 17.54 -3.06 17.64
C PHE A 123 18.90 -3.04 16.92
N LYS A 124 19.30 -1.89 16.34
CA LYS A 124 20.51 -1.74 15.53
C LYS A 124 20.61 -2.80 14.42
N ALA A 125 19.46 -3.18 13.86
CA ALA A 125 19.37 -4.15 12.79
C ALA A 125 19.74 -3.50 11.44
N ASN A 126 20.27 -4.30 10.53
CA ASN A 126 20.54 -3.86 9.17
C ASN A 126 19.20 -3.70 8.41
N ILE A 127 18.92 -2.49 7.92
CA ILE A 127 17.66 -2.14 7.25
C ILE A 127 17.40 -3.01 6.01
N GLY A 128 18.43 -3.25 5.18
CA GLY A 128 18.31 -4.09 3.98
C GLY A 128 17.98 -5.56 4.33
N LYS A 129 18.60 -6.11 5.39
CA LYS A 129 18.24 -7.45 5.89
C LYS A 129 16.81 -7.47 6.45
N THR A 130 16.41 -6.43 7.17
CA THR A 130 15.04 -6.28 7.69
C THR A 130 14.02 -6.26 6.54
N LEU A 131 14.32 -5.53 5.46
CA LEU A 131 13.50 -5.53 4.25
C LEU A 131 13.41 -6.94 3.63
N LEU A 132 14.55 -7.62 3.46
CA LEU A 132 14.59 -8.95 2.85
C LEU A 132 13.74 -9.97 3.66
N TYR A 133 13.94 -10.04 4.97
CA TYR A 133 13.14 -10.91 5.83
C TYR A 133 11.68 -10.49 5.89
N GLY A 134 11.42 -9.19 5.90
CA GLY A 134 10.07 -8.64 5.81
C GLY A 134 9.34 -9.10 4.55
N LEU A 135 10.00 -9.08 3.38
CA LEU A 135 9.44 -9.60 2.11
C LEU A 135 9.14 -11.09 2.19
N ILE A 136 10.04 -11.90 2.78
CA ILE A 136 9.82 -13.35 2.97
C ILE A 136 8.58 -13.59 3.83
N VAL A 137 8.39 -12.84 4.91
CA VAL A 137 7.23 -12.96 5.80
C VAL A 137 5.97 -12.38 5.16
N ALA A 138 6.11 -11.33 4.36
CA ALA A 138 4.98 -10.70 3.68
C ALA A 138 4.26 -11.63 2.70
N ILE A 139 4.98 -12.54 2.03
CA ILE A 139 4.38 -13.48 1.06
C ILE A 139 3.34 -14.39 1.74
N PRO A 140 3.66 -15.20 2.75
CA PRO A 140 2.65 -16.04 3.39
C PRO A 140 1.57 -15.22 4.09
N ALA A 141 1.90 -14.07 4.68
CA ALA A 141 0.92 -13.18 5.28
C ALA A 141 -0.09 -12.67 4.24
N LEU A 142 0.38 -12.27 3.06
CA LEU A 142 -0.47 -11.83 1.95
C LEU A 142 -1.36 -12.96 1.43
N LEU A 143 -0.81 -14.17 1.30
CA LEU A 143 -1.58 -15.34 0.86
C LEU A 143 -2.70 -15.65 1.85
N ILE A 144 -2.43 -15.60 3.14
CA ILE A 144 -3.44 -15.89 4.17
C ILE A 144 -4.46 -14.75 4.26
N ALA A 145 -4.01 -13.51 4.52
CA ALA A 145 -4.90 -12.40 4.81
C ALA A 145 -5.53 -11.78 3.56
N GLY A 146 -4.78 -11.71 2.44
CA GLY A 146 -5.23 -11.06 1.20
C GLY A 146 -5.92 -12.00 0.21
N ILE A 147 -5.61 -13.30 0.25
CA ILE A 147 -6.12 -14.26 -0.74
C ILE A 147 -7.06 -15.30 -0.13
N LEU A 148 -6.66 -15.94 0.97
CA LEU A 148 -7.48 -16.99 1.57
C LEU A 148 -8.62 -16.42 2.42
N PHE A 149 -8.31 -15.48 3.31
CA PHE A 149 -9.32 -14.90 4.22
C PHE A 149 -10.51 -14.27 3.49
N PRO A 150 -10.35 -13.51 2.39
CA PRO A 150 -11.49 -12.98 1.64
C PRO A 150 -12.49 -14.03 1.17
N GLU A 151 -12.08 -15.28 0.92
CA GLU A 151 -13.01 -16.35 0.50
C GLU A 151 -14.04 -16.68 1.61
N PHE A 152 -13.65 -16.60 2.88
CA PHE A 152 -14.56 -16.85 4.00
C PHE A 152 -15.63 -15.77 4.13
N ILE A 153 -15.29 -14.53 3.76
CA ILE A 153 -16.19 -13.37 3.88
C ILE A 153 -16.87 -12.99 2.55
N LYS A 154 -16.64 -13.72 1.47
CA LYS A 154 -17.21 -13.46 0.15
C LYS A 154 -18.73 -13.36 0.11
N LYS A 155 -19.40 -14.01 1.07
CA LYS A 155 -20.87 -13.97 1.20
C LYS A 155 -21.39 -12.64 1.78
N ILE A 156 -20.54 -11.86 2.42
CA ILE A 156 -20.90 -10.57 2.99
C ILE A 156 -21.03 -9.56 1.85
N ARG A 157 -22.26 -9.11 1.61
CA ARG A 157 -22.55 -8.10 0.59
C ARG A 157 -22.66 -6.74 1.25
N ALA A 158 -21.81 -5.82 0.85
CA ALA A 158 -21.93 -4.40 1.17
C ALA A 158 -22.02 -3.63 -0.15
N ASN A 159 -22.93 -2.68 -0.19
CA ASN A 159 -23.04 -1.77 -1.32
C ASN A 159 -22.08 -0.60 -1.11
N PRO A 160 -21.40 -0.13 -2.18
CA PRO A 160 -20.59 1.07 -2.08
C PRO A 160 -21.45 2.24 -1.60
N PRO A 161 -20.97 3.04 -0.64
CA PRO A 161 -21.66 4.26 -0.24
C PRO A 161 -21.76 5.21 -1.43
N LYS A 162 -22.91 5.81 -1.64
CA LYS A 162 -23.12 6.80 -2.71
C LYS A 162 -22.43 8.12 -2.30
N GLY A 163 -21.57 8.66 -3.17
CA GLY A 163 -21.01 10.00 -3.04
C GLY A 163 -19.87 10.19 -2.03
N LEU A 164 -19.26 9.12 -1.50
CA LEU A 164 -18.27 9.24 -0.43
C LEU A 164 -16.83 9.51 -0.89
N PHE A 165 -16.48 9.28 -2.14
CA PHE A 165 -15.11 9.45 -2.62
C PHE A 165 -15.08 10.06 -4.02
N GLU A 166 -14.84 11.35 -4.08
CA GLU A 166 -14.36 12.03 -5.28
C GLU A 166 -12.83 11.99 -5.28
N SER A 167 -12.24 10.88 -5.71
CA SER A 167 -10.81 10.87 -6.00
C SER A 167 -10.59 11.47 -7.40
N LYS A 168 -9.48 12.18 -7.57
CA LYS A 168 -9.05 12.63 -8.89
C LYS A 168 -8.85 11.39 -9.77
N THR A 169 -9.73 11.21 -10.75
CA THR A 169 -9.59 10.19 -11.78
C THR A 169 -8.92 10.80 -13.00
N PHE A 170 -7.88 10.15 -13.48
CA PHE A 170 -7.15 10.56 -14.66
C PHE A 170 -7.73 9.84 -15.88
N GLN A 171 -7.76 10.52 -17.03
CA GLN A 171 -8.08 9.89 -18.30
C GLN A 171 -6.93 8.95 -18.71
N GLU A 172 -7.23 7.93 -19.54
CA GLU A 172 -6.23 6.94 -19.97
C GLU A 172 -5.01 7.60 -20.64
N SER A 173 -5.22 8.70 -21.37
CA SER A 173 -4.17 9.48 -22.04
C SER A 173 -3.27 10.28 -21.09
N GLU A 174 -3.73 10.57 -19.89
CA GLU A 174 -2.98 11.32 -18.87
C GLU A 174 -2.13 10.41 -17.99
N LEU A 175 -2.42 9.10 -18.01
CA LEU A 175 -1.73 8.14 -17.17
C LEU A 175 -0.31 7.87 -17.67
N PRO A 176 0.70 7.81 -16.78
CA PRO A 176 2.05 7.42 -17.14
C PRO A 176 2.09 5.97 -17.67
N SER A 177 3.19 5.58 -18.30
CA SER A 177 3.38 4.18 -18.70
C SER A 177 3.43 3.26 -17.47
N PHE A 178 3.01 2.01 -17.64
CA PHE A 178 3.03 1.03 -16.55
C PHE A 178 4.44 0.83 -15.99
N THR A 179 5.45 0.75 -16.86
CA THR A 179 6.86 0.58 -16.46
C THR A 179 7.35 1.72 -15.59
N ILE A 180 7.08 2.97 -16.00
CA ILE A 180 7.44 4.15 -15.20
C ILE A 180 6.70 4.12 -13.86
N SER A 181 5.43 3.77 -13.84
CA SER A 181 4.63 3.70 -12.62
C SER A 181 5.19 2.68 -11.62
N ILE A 182 5.57 1.48 -12.08
CA ILE A 182 6.15 0.43 -11.24
C ILE A 182 7.55 0.83 -10.75
N ILE A 183 8.42 1.34 -11.63
CA ILE A 183 9.76 1.78 -11.23
C ILE A 183 9.66 2.87 -10.17
N SER A 184 8.81 3.89 -10.39
CA SER A 184 8.61 4.96 -9.42
C SER A 184 8.09 4.45 -8.07
N ALA A 185 7.20 3.46 -8.08
CA ALA A 185 6.70 2.83 -6.87
C ALA A 185 7.77 2.00 -6.14
N LEU A 186 8.75 1.46 -6.85
CA LEU A 186 9.83 0.66 -6.26
C LEU A 186 11.08 1.47 -5.88
N ILE A 187 11.15 2.75 -6.22
CA ILE A 187 12.29 3.62 -5.90
C ILE A 187 12.75 3.49 -4.44
N PRO A 188 11.87 3.49 -3.41
CA PRO A 188 12.31 3.37 -2.03
C PRO A 188 13.10 2.07 -1.76
N ILE A 189 12.68 0.97 -2.38
CA ILE A 189 13.38 -0.32 -2.26
C ILE A 189 14.70 -0.32 -3.01
N LEU A 190 14.72 0.26 -4.21
CA LEU A 190 15.91 0.28 -5.06
C LEU A 190 17.04 1.15 -4.49
N LEU A 191 16.69 2.12 -3.63
CA LEU A 191 17.65 3.04 -2.98
C LEU A 191 18.10 2.56 -1.58
N MET A 192 17.56 1.48 -1.07
CA MET A 192 17.92 0.87 0.23
C MET A 192 19.05 -0.13 0.09
#